data_fe31f0c8e97ffb98d4e45d2dcdf21f5c
#
_entry.id   fe31f0c8e97ffb98d4e45d2dcdf21f5c
#
_cell.length_a   1.000
_cell.length_b   1.000
_cell.length_c   1.000
_cell.angle_alpha   90.00
_cell.angle_beta   90.00
_cell.angle_gamma   90.00
#
_symmetry.space_group_name_H-M   'P 1'
#
loop_
_entity.id
_entity.type
_entity.pdbx_description
1 polymer ?
#
loop_
_entity_poly.entity_id
_entity_poly.type
_entity_poly.pdbx_seq_one_letter_code
_entity_poly.pdbx_strand_id
1 'polypeptide(L)'
;MALKKLQHIEIEDDFKLIGIHCQLDGYKLAFNLNKFLKISLKNFDYKIVIDKVECAFEMFKHESETYNTKVYLFSNKSFGNIRTFEPTLFDTIDSSIYLIDEKKNIDFFLKIEGGGFNYASMINKIQEIPMVQSCYLINLKSPKSKYNLIFE
;
A
#
# COMPACT_ATOMS: atom_id res chain seq x y z
N MET A 1 3.40 28.76 -8.80
CA MET A 1 3.46 27.88 -9.84
C MET A 1 2.24 27.00 -9.92
N ALA A 2 1.32 27.42 -10.77
CA ALA A 2 0.02 26.79 -10.91
C ALA A 2 0.09 25.32 -11.34
N LEU A 3 1.08 24.97 -12.16
CA LEU A 3 1.25 23.61 -12.66
C LEU A 3 1.56 22.59 -11.57
N LYS A 4 2.37 22.96 -10.57
CA LYS A 4 2.66 22.06 -9.45
C LYS A 4 1.46 21.83 -8.56
N LYS A 5 0.62 22.85 -8.38
CA LYS A 5 -0.61 22.72 -7.61
C LYS A 5 -1.63 21.83 -8.31
N LEU A 6 -1.73 21.95 -9.62
CA LEU A 6 -2.63 21.11 -10.42
C LEU A 6 -2.22 19.64 -10.39
N GLN A 7 -0.93 19.36 -10.53
CA GLN A 7 -0.42 17.99 -10.42
C GLN A 7 -0.65 17.41 -9.04
N HIS A 8 -0.53 18.23 -8.01
CA HIS A 8 -0.76 17.82 -6.64
C HIS A 8 -2.23 17.45 -6.39
N ILE A 9 -3.14 18.22 -6.97
CA ILE A 9 -4.57 17.96 -6.89
C ILE A 9 -4.94 16.68 -7.63
N GLU A 10 -4.35 16.46 -8.80
CA GLU A 10 -4.59 15.24 -9.60
C GLU A 10 -4.15 13.97 -8.84
N ILE A 11 -3.02 14.02 -8.13
CA ILE A 11 -2.54 12.91 -7.32
C ILE A 11 -3.49 12.62 -6.16
N GLU A 12 -4.09 13.64 -5.60
CA GLU A 12 -5.00 13.49 -4.46
C GLU A 12 -6.32 12.78 -4.80
N ASP A 13 -6.77 12.93 -6.04
CA ASP A 13 -8.10 12.45 -6.45
C ASP A 13 -8.05 11.10 -7.18
N ASP A 14 -6.86 10.60 -7.53
CA ASP A 14 -6.71 9.45 -8.43
C ASP A 14 -6.90 8.09 -7.77
N PHE A 15 -6.98 8.01 -6.46
CA PHE A 15 -7.09 6.70 -5.81
C PHE A 15 -7.81 6.77 -4.46
N LYS A 16 -8.30 5.61 -4.05
CA LYS A 16 -8.80 5.39 -2.69
C LYS A 16 -7.86 4.43 -1.96
N LEU A 17 -7.75 4.60 -0.66
CA LEU A 17 -6.86 3.82 0.17
C LEU A 17 -7.63 3.21 1.33
N ILE A 18 -7.50 1.90 1.49
CA ILE A 18 -8.09 1.16 2.62
C ILE A 18 -6.96 0.66 3.50
N GLY A 19 -7.02 0.97 4.79
CA GLY A 19 -6.10 0.42 5.77
C GLY A 19 -6.64 -0.86 6.35
N ILE A 20 -5.77 -1.86 6.52
CA ILE A 20 -6.16 -3.18 7.01
C ILE A 20 -5.27 -3.56 8.20
N HIS A 21 -5.90 -3.88 9.31
CA HIS A 21 -5.22 -4.43 10.48
C HIS A 21 -5.42 -5.93 10.50
N CYS A 22 -4.34 -6.69 10.31
CA CYS A 22 -4.43 -8.14 10.35
C CYS A 22 -3.09 -8.77 10.70
N GLN A 23 -3.13 -10.00 11.20
CA GLN A 23 -1.94 -10.76 11.58
C GLN A 23 -1.51 -11.75 10.50
N LEU A 24 -2.18 -11.77 9.36
CA LEU A 24 -1.83 -12.66 8.26
C LEU A 24 -0.56 -12.20 7.55
N ASP A 25 0.18 -13.16 7.00
CA ASP A 25 1.22 -12.84 6.04
C ASP A 25 0.61 -12.24 4.78
N GLY A 26 1.38 -11.41 4.07
CA GLY A 26 0.86 -10.69 2.91
C GLY A 26 0.29 -11.60 1.84
N TYR A 27 0.97 -12.73 1.54
CA TYR A 27 0.48 -13.66 0.53
C TYR A 27 -0.82 -14.35 0.93
N LYS A 28 -1.02 -14.60 2.22
CA LYS A 28 -2.27 -15.17 2.73
C LYS A 28 -3.41 -14.13 2.66
N LEU A 29 -3.10 -12.89 3.00
CA LEU A 29 -4.08 -11.81 2.87
C LEU A 29 -4.45 -11.60 1.39
N ALA A 30 -3.47 -11.60 0.49
CA ALA A 30 -3.72 -11.47 -0.95
C ALA A 30 -4.62 -12.60 -1.46
N PHE A 31 -4.36 -13.85 -1.05
CA PHE A 31 -5.18 -14.99 -1.42
C PHE A 31 -6.63 -14.80 -0.96
N ASN A 32 -6.82 -14.38 0.27
CA ASN A 32 -8.16 -14.15 0.81
C ASN A 32 -8.88 -12.99 0.13
N LEU A 33 -8.16 -11.90 -0.16
CA LEU A 33 -8.73 -10.77 -0.88
C LEU A 33 -9.17 -11.17 -2.28
N ASN A 34 -8.37 -11.99 -2.98
CA ASN A 34 -8.74 -12.51 -4.28
C ASN A 34 -10.05 -13.29 -4.22
N LYS A 35 -10.20 -14.12 -3.19
CA LYS A 35 -11.38 -14.94 -3.01
C LYS A 35 -12.61 -14.10 -2.66
N PHE A 36 -12.49 -13.19 -1.71
CA PHE A 36 -13.61 -12.41 -1.19
C PHE A 36 -14.03 -11.27 -2.13
N LEU A 37 -13.07 -10.64 -2.80
CA LEU A 37 -13.34 -9.51 -3.70
C LEU A 37 -13.41 -9.92 -5.16
N LYS A 38 -13.10 -11.17 -5.49
CA LYS A 38 -13.08 -11.70 -6.86
C LYS A 38 -12.13 -10.91 -7.75
N ILE A 39 -10.94 -10.67 -7.26
CA ILE A 39 -9.86 -10.03 -7.99
C ILE A 39 -8.69 -11.00 -8.11
N SER A 40 -7.63 -10.60 -8.80
CA SER A 40 -6.46 -11.45 -9.07
C SER A 40 -5.18 -10.69 -8.72
N LEU A 41 -4.94 -10.51 -7.44
CA LEU A 41 -3.71 -9.91 -6.95
C LEU A 41 -2.55 -10.88 -7.20
N LYS A 42 -1.48 -10.38 -7.82
CA LYS A 42 -0.28 -11.13 -8.10
C LYS A 42 0.92 -10.42 -7.50
N ASN A 43 1.84 -11.18 -6.95
CA ASN A 43 3.06 -10.64 -6.37
C ASN A 43 3.87 -9.87 -7.42
N PHE A 44 4.43 -8.73 -7.03
CA PHE A 44 5.46 -8.06 -7.82
C PHE A 44 6.45 -7.39 -6.90
N ASP A 45 7.68 -7.29 -7.38
CA ASP A 45 8.77 -6.72 -6.61
C ASP A 45 8.71 -5.20 -6.65
N TYR A 46 8.76 -4.60 -5.48
CA TYR A 46 8.76 -3.15 -5.35
C TYR A 46 9.83 -2.71 -4.38
N LYS A 47 10.74 -1.87 -4.87
CA LYS A 47 11.79 -1.28 -4.06
C LYS A 47 11.75 0.23 -4.22
N ILE A 48 11.95 0.94 -3.14
CA ILE A 48 11.95 2.38 -3.11
C ILE A 48 13.06 2.88 -2.20
N VAL A 49 13.59 4.04 -2.52
CA VAL A 49 14.58 4.70 -1.67
C VAL A 49 13.85 5.73 -0.80
N ILE A 50 13.93 5.53 0.50
CA ILE A 50 13.34 6.44 1.49
C ILE A 50 14.47 6.90 2.40
N ASP A 51 14.71 8.21 2.45
CA ASP A 51 15.74 8.82 3.28
C ASP A 51 17.13 8.17 3.08
N LYS A 52 17.53 7.99 1.81
CA LYS A 52 18.80 7.38 1.40
C LYS A 52 18.91 5.88 1.75
N VAL A 53 17.81 5.23 2.07
CA VAL A 53 17.77 3.81 2.38
C VAL A 53 16.96 3.09 1.34
N GLU A 54 17.52 2.03 0.75
CA GLU A 54 16.80 1.17 -0.18
C GLU A 54 15.94 0.20 0.62
N CYS A 55 14.63 0.26 0.41
CA CYS A 55 13.65 -0.53 1.14
C CYS A 55 12.85 -1.41 0.19
N ALA A 56 12.58 -2.64 0.63
CA ALA A 56 11.70 -3.54 -0.08
C ALA A 56 10.39 -3.68 0.69
N PHE A 57 9.27 -3.61 -0.04
CA PHE A 57 7.94 -3.79 0.52
C PHE A 57 7.25 -4.94 -0.20
N GLU A 58 6.55 -5.78 0.56
CA GLU A 58 5.74 -6.85 -0.01
C GLU A 58 4.55 -6.22 -0.73
N MET A 59 4.38 -6.55 -2.00
CA MET A 59 3.38 -5.91 -2.84
C MET A 59 2.73 -6.89 -3.80
N PHE A 60 1.43 -6.70 -4.01
CA PHE A 60 0.61 -7.47 -4.95
C PHE A 60 -0.21 -6.51 -5.79
N LYS A 61 -0.42 -6.87 -7.05
CA LYS A 61 -1.13 -6.01 -8.00
C LYS A 61 -2.19 -6.79 -8.75
N HIS A 62 -3.35 -6.18 -8.89
CA HIS A 62 -4.43 -6.62 -9.77
C HIS A 62 -4.69 -5.52 -10.79
N GLU A 63 -4.81 -5.87 -12.04
CA GLU A 63 -5.09 -4.92 -13.12
C GLU A 63 -6.18 -5.47 -14.02
N SER A 64 -7.18 -4.64 -14.32
CA SER A 64 -8.25 -4.98 -15.25
C SER A 64 -8.37 -3.89 -16.30
N GLU A 65 -8.07 -4.25 -17.55
CA GLU A 65 -8.25 -3.33 -18.67
C GLU A 65 -9.73 -3.09 -18.96
N THR A 66 -10.56 -4.13 -18.82
CA THR A 66 -11.99 -4.05 -19.08
C THR A 66 -12.67 -2.99 -18.22
N TYR A 67 -12.30 -2.92 -16.96
CA TYR A 67 -12.89 -1.98 -16.00
C TYR A 67 -11.99 -0.77 -15.75
N ASN A 68 -10.81 -0.72 -16.39
CA ASN A 68 -9.83 0.33 -16.21
C ASN A 68 -9.50 0.55 -14.71
N THR A 69 -9.21 -0.53 -14.01
CA THR A 69 -8.94 -0.51 -12.59
C THR A 69 -7.60 -1.14 -12.27
N LYS A 70 -6.95 -0.63 -11.23
CA LYS A 70 -5.74 -1.20 -10.65
C LYS A 70 -5.91 -1.25 -9.15
N VAL A 71 -5.56 -2.39 -8.56
CA VAL A 71 -5.60 -2.59 -7.12
C VAL A 71 -4.24 -3.04 -6.66
N TYR A 72 -3.72 -2.38 -5.64
CA TYR A 72 -2.42 -2.72 -5.06
C TYR A 72 -2.62 -3.06 -3.58
N LEU A 73 -2.15 -4.23 -3.18
CA LEU A 73 -2.03 -4.59 -1.77
C LEU A 73 -0.57 -4.48 -1.39
N PHE A 74 -0.26 -3.78 -0.33
CA PHE A 74 1.11 -3.65 0.12
C PHE A 74 1.22 -3.58 1.63
N SER A 75 2.32 -4.14 2.13
CA SER A 75 2.69 -4.04 3.53
C SER A 75 3.19 -2.63 3.82
N ASN A 76 2.79 -2.06 4.95
CA ASN A 76 3.28 -0.74 5.34
C ASN A 76 4.71 -0.79 5.87
N LYS A 77 5.12 -1.94 6.39
CA LYS A 77 6.44 -2.11 6.98
C LYS A 77 7.38 -2.78 5.98
N SER A 78 8.58 -2.23 5.85
CA SER A 78 9.61 -2.83 4.98
C SER A 78 10.02 -4.21 5.48
N PHE A 79 10.45 -5.06 4.55
CA PHE A 79 10.94 -6.40 4.88
C PHE A 79 12.32 -6.62 4.28
N GLY A 80 13.02 -7.63 4.79
CA GLY A 80 14.33 -8.00 4.32
C GLY A 80 15.43 -7.09 4.84
N ASN A 81 16.60 -7.18 4.22
CA ASN A 81 17.75 -6.38 4.60
C ASN A 81 17.64 -4.96 4.09
N ILE A 82 17.70 -4.01 4.99
CA ILE A 82 17.72 -2.60 4.65
C ILE A 82 19.16 -2.22 4.33
N ARG A 83 19.38 -1.65 3.14
CA ARG A 83 20.71 -1.19 2.72
C ARG A 83 20.75 0.32 2.75
N THR A 84 21.74 0.86 3.45
CA THR A 84 22.01 2.29 3.44
C THR A 84 23.03 2.58 2.36
N PHE A 85 22.92 3.72 1.68
CA PHE A 85 23.92 4.16 0.71
C PHE A 85 25.16 4.71 1.40
N GLU A 86 25.07 5.04 2.67
CA GLU A 86 26.21 5.48 3.48
C GLU A 86 26.52 4.43 4.52
N PRO A 87 27.73 3.80 4.48
CA PRO A 87 28.10 2.84 5.49
C PRO A 87 28.23 3.53 6.85
N THR A 88 27.46 3.07 7.82
CA THR A 88 27.53 3.55 9.19
C THR A 88 27.83 2.37 10.12
N LEU A 89 28.28 2.68 11.32
CA LEU A 89 28.52 1.65 12.34
C LEU A 89 27.24 0.95 12.79
N PHE A 90 26.09 1.46 12.36
CA PHE A 90 24.77 0.99 12.75
C PHE A 90 23.99 0.38 11.62
N ASP A 91 24.65 -0.08 10.55
CA ASP A 91 24.00 -0.67 9.38
C ASP A 91 23.20 -1.93 9.69
N THR A 92 23.44 -2.55 10.84
CA THR A 92 22.76 -3.76 11.28
C THR A 92 21.63 -3.48 12.25
N ILE A 93 21.30 -2.22 12.51
CA ILE A 93 20.19 -1.90 13.41
C ILE A 93 18.87 -2.19 12.69
N ASP A 94 18.06 -2.97 13.35
CA ASP A 94 16.70 -3.33 12.95
C ASP A 94 15.79 -2.11 13.04
N SER A 95 15.98 -1.14 12.15
CA SER A 95 15.06 -0.01 12.05
C SER A 95 14.03 -0.32 10.97
N SER A 96 12.81 -0.55 11.40
CA SER A 96 11.71 -0.73 10.47
C SER A 96 11.40 0.59 9.77
N ILE A 97 11.27 0.54 8.46
CA ILE A 97 10.89 1.69 7.64
C ILE A 97 9.48 1.45 7.12
N TYR A 98 8.66 2.48 7.22
CA TYR A 98 7.25 2.40 6.83
C TYR A 98 7.02 3.19 5.54
N LEU A 99 6.22 2.63 4.65
CA LEU A 99 5.86 3.30 3.40
C LEU A 99 4.98 4.52 3.69
N ILE A 100 4.03 4.35 4.61
CA ILE A 100 3.20 5.46 5.10
C ILE A 100 3.52 5.68 6.56
N ASP A 101 4.47 6.57 6.79
CA ASP A 101 5.03 6.82 8.12
C ASP A 101 4.01 7.43 9.08
N GLU A 102 3.07 8.22 8.58
CA GLU A 102 2.03 8.83 9.41
C GLU A 102 1.01 7.81 9.94
N LYS A 103 1.03 6.56 9.43
CA LYS A 103 0.09 5.49 9.79
C LYS A 103 0.83 4.20 10.14
N LYS A 104 1.81 4.28 11.02
CA LYS A 104 2.65 3.12 11.39
C LYS A 104 1.90 1.95 12.00
N ASN A 105 0.76 2.22 12.60
CA ASN A 105 -0.04 1.19 13.26
C ASN A 105 -0.88 0.33 12.30
N ILE A 106 -0.92 0.70 11.03
CA ILE A 106 -1.66 -0.06 10.01
C ILE A 106 -0.72 -1.07 9.37
N ASP A 107 -1.16 -2.34 9.29
CA ASP A 107 -0.32 -3.44 8.80
C ASP A 107 -0.24 -3.48 7.28
N PHE A 108 -1.38 -3.33 6.60
CA PHE A 108 -1.47 -3.39 5.15
C PHE A 108 -2.35 -2.27 4.61
N PHE A 109 -2.11 -1.91 3.36
CA PHE A 109 -2.94 -0.96 2.64
C PHE A 109 -3.39 -1.57 1.32
N LEU A 110 -4.62 -1.26 0.96
CA LEU A 110 -5.18 -1.58 -0.35
C LEU A 110 -5.41 -0.27 -1.08
N LYS A 111 -4.65 -0.05 -2.15
CA LYS A 111 -4.77 1.14 -2.99
C LYS A 111 -5.60 0.79 -4.21
N ILE A 112 -6.63 1.56 -4.49
CA ILE A 112 -7.58 1.30 -5.58
C ILE A 112 -7.59 2.48 -6.52
N GLU A 113 -7.19 2.25 -7.77
CA GLU A 113 -7.24 3.22 -8.84
C GLU A 113 -8.36 2.84 -9.82
N GLY A 114 -9.10 3.81 -10.29
CA GLY A 114 -10.20 3.60 -11.22
C GLY A 114 -11.55 3.57 -10.53
N GLY A 115 -12.61 3.54 -11.32
CA GLY A 115 -13.95 3.64 -10.82
C GLY A 115 -14.71 2.33 -10.78
N GLY A 116 -15.92 2.39 -10.24
CA GLY A 116 -16.86 1.29 -10.29
C GLY A 116 -16.90 0.40 -9.05
N PHE A 117 -16.04 0.61 -8.07
CA PHE A 117 -16.07 -0.14 -6.83
C PHE A 117 -17.01 0.49 -5.80
N ASN A 118 -17.78 -0.35 -5.15
CA ASN A 118 -18.52 0.05 -3.96
C ASN A 118 -17.61 -0.18 -2.75
N TYR A 119 -17.01 0.90 -2.23
CA TYR A 119 -16.02 0.79 -1.17
C TYR A 119 -16.61 0.28 0.14
N ALA A 120 -17.85 0.64 0.45
CA ALA A 120 -18.52 0.13 1.65
C ALA A 120 -18.70 -1.38 1.57
N SER A 121 -19.10 -1.90 0.41
CA SER A 121 -19.23 -3.34 0.18
C SER A 121 -17.86 -4.04 0.27
N MET A 122 -16.83 -3.45 -0.30
CA MET A 122 -15.47 -4.00 -0.23
C MET A 122 -15.00 -4.12 1.22
N ILE A 123 -15.19 -3.06 2.00
CA ILE A 123 -14.79 -3.04 3.40
C ILE A 123 -15.52 -4.13 4.19
N ASN A 124 -16.83 -4.28 3.96
CA ASN A 124 -17.61 -5.32 4.61
C ASN A 124 -17.09 -6.73 4.28
N LYS A 125 -16.75 -6.96 3.02
CA LYS A 125 -16.19 -8.25 2.59
C LYS A 125 -14.81 -8.50 3.19
N ILE A 126 -13.97 -7.49 3.27
CA ILE A 126 -12.64 -7.61 3.87
C ILE A 126 -12.76 -7.94 5.36
N GLN A 127 -13.70 -7.32 6.05
CA GLN A 127 -13.93 -7.58 7.47
C GLN A 127 -14.41 -9.00 7.75
N GLU A 128 -15.00 -9.67 6.77
CA GLU A 128 -15.41 -11.07 6.89
C GLU A 128 -14.24 -12.05 6.80
N ILE A 129 -13.08 -11.61 6.31
CA ILE A 129 -11.90 -12.46 6.21
C ILE A 129 -11.42 -12.84 7.61
N PRO A 130 -11.24 -14.13 7.91
CA PRO A 130 -10.69 -14.54 9.20
C PRO A 130 -9.33 -13.90 9.44
N MET A 131 -9.05 -13.50 10.67
CA MET A 131 -7.80 -12.85 11.09
C MET A 131 -7.67 -11.37 10.71
N VAL A 132 -8.60 -10.82 9.95
CA VAL A 132 -8.68 -9.37 9.77
C VAL A 132 -9.36 -8.76 10.99
N GLN A 133 -8.66 -7.88 11.68
CA GLN A 133 -9.15 -7.23 12.89
C GLN A 133 -10.06 -6.05 12.57
N SER A 134 -9.64 -5.22 11.63
CA SER A 134 -10.41 -4.06 11.18
C SER A 134 -9.91 -3.57 9.84
N CYS A 135 -10.76 -2.85 9.11
CA CYS A 135 -10.37 -2.13 7.92
C CYS A 135 -11.27 -0.92 7.70
N TYR A 136 -10.73 0.12 7.10
CA TYR A 136 -11.44 1.38 6.89
C TYR A 136 -10.75 2.23 5.83
N LEU A 137 -11.48 3.20 5.30
CA LEU A 137 -10.91 4.15 4.35
C LEU A 137 -9.93 5.09 5.06
N ILE A 138 -8.83 5.39 4.38
CA ILE A 138 -7.77 6.23 4.90
C ILE A 138 -7.69 7.51 4.09
N ASN A 139 -7.55 8.63 4.78
CA ASN A 139 -7.29 9.93 4.19
C ASN A 139 -5.86 10.36 4.53
N LEU A 140 -4.99 10.40 3.53
CA LEU A 140 -3.61 10.82 3.74
C LEU A 140 -3.51 12.33 3.67
N LYS A 141 -2.79 12.91 4.62
CA LYS A 141 -2.54 14.35 4.67
C LYS A 141 -1.13 14.72 4.25
N SER A 142 -0.18 13.81 4.44
CA SER A 142 1.22 14.07 4.13
C SER A 142 1.50 13.92 2.63
N PRO A 143 2.06 14.94 1.96
CA PRO A 143 2.48 14.79 0.56
C PRO A 143 3.54 13.71 0.39
N LYS A 144 4.44 13.54 1.34
CA LYS A 144 5.47 12.51 1.30
C LYS A 144 4.87 11.11 1.23
N SER A 145 3.86 10.83 2.05
CA SER A 145 3.16 9.55 2.02
C SER A 145 2.47 9.31 0.68
N LYS A 146 1.85 10.34 0.12
CA LYS A 146 1.20 10.24 -1.19
C LYS A 146 2.19 9.92 -2.30
N TYR A 147 3.38 10.53 -2.28
CA TYR A 147 4.42 10.25 -3.24
C TYR A 147 4.90 8.81 -3.17
N ASN A 148 4.99 8.26 -1.97
CA ASN A 148 5.43 6.87 -1.79
C ASN A 148 4.43 5.86 -2.37
N LEU A 149 3.23 6.29 -2.70
CA LEU A 149 2.19 5.42 -3.26
C LEU A 149 2.10 5.48 -4.79
N ILE A 150 3.01 6.16 -5.44
CA ILE A 150 3.09 6.17 -6.90
C ILE A 150 3.91 4.95 -7.32
N PHE A 151 3.22 3.92 -7.73
CA PHE A 151 3.84 2.65 -8.12
C PHE A 151 3.97 2.58 -9.63
N GLU A 152 5.18 2.81 -10.12
CA GLU A 152 5.49 2.73 -11.56
C GLU A 152 6.59 1.74 -11.84
#